data_effc206caac1ce3b5616c1c0d63e8549
#
_entry.id   effc206caac1ce3b5616c1c0d63e8549
#
_cell.length_a   1.000
_cell.length_b   1.000
_cell.length_c   1.000
_cell.angle_alpha   90.00
_cell.angle_beta   90.00
_cell.angle_gamma   90.00
#
_symmetry.space_group_name_H-M   'P 1'
#
loop_
_entity.id
_entity.type
_entity.pdbx_description
1 polymer ?
#
loop_
_entity_poly.entity_id
_entity_poly.type
_entity_poly.pdbx_seq_one_letter_code
_entity_poly.pdbx_strand_id
1 'polypeptide(L)'
;MGTRSSSSATLLALICGASAVSAVTDGDLIPPSSNLKWIPCFQNYTCARLQVPLDYGDPDRGSTAIAFIRLAARNATNNTRDVLINPGGPGNSGIDSSEHNIVGFDPRGIGHSGPEIDSWPGHPENRAQFEKLFGTETSKASSKSLTNQLYAADLFGKSCTPSVGGTAGSAAFISTPAVARDMLTFIKAEQRRLQGPVRETQLNYYEVSYGTILGTTFAHLFPDNVGRMVLDGVADAEDIYNGGWRHNLYDTDAAIHYFYEPCHSSGPQACAFWGPTVDNIERRFHQLLDHLKYNPIPVSSSPYCSIPLLATYSGVEQIAMQAVYLPLIGFPILADVLASLEKGNATAYMAAATTYLTPDPCNNGDGRLDTLQKYRDYVGLMNDQSKVLGEVWPAYASDISCGSFDVQVPQAGMLHGSILDPRKTATPVLFVSSAVDPVTPRRGAYKMSSVFEDSTVLIQDSVGHSAIGSLSSCVARNVQAYYSHGQLPPPDTVCEPDVVPFQSADWA
;
A
#
# COMPACT_ATOMS: atom_id res chain seq x y z
N MET A 1 -30.10 28.28 23.77
CA MET A 1 -30.72 27.37 22.80
C MET A 1 -30.05 27.66 21.45
N GLY A 2 -29.07 26.93 21.08
CA GLY A 2 -28.34 27.01 19.80
C GLY A 2 -27.91 25.60 19.41
N THR A 3 -28.56 25.06 18.42
CA THR A 3 -28.38 23.73 17.87
C THR A 3 -27.04 23.64 17.15
N ARG A 4 -26.12 22.86 17.66
CA ARG A 4 -24.92 22.45 16.92
C ARG A 4 -25.33 21.36 15.94
N SER A 5 -25.28 21.67 14.66
CA SER A 5 -25.44 20.77 13.53
C SER A 5 -24.18 19.92 13.41
N SER A 6 -24.33 18.60 13.47
CA SER A 6 -23.27 17.61 13.31
C SER A 6 -22.84 17.52 11.85
N SER A 7 -21.63 17.96 11.55
CA SER A 7 -20.99 17.87 10.22
C SER A 7 -20.36 16.50 9.92
N SER A 8 -20.55 15.50 10.79
CA SER A 8 -19.93 14.17 10.64
C SER A 8 -20.74 13.17 9.79
N ALA A 9 -21.95 13.53 9.36
CA ALA A 9 -22.81 12.60 8.62
C ALA A 9 -22.63 12.61 7.09
N THR A 10 -21.86 13.55 6.56
CA THR A 10 -21.79 13.77 5.09
C THR A 10 -20.66 12.99 4.40
N LEU A 11 -19.71 12.45 5.13
CA LEU A 11 -18.58 11.69 4.53
C LEU A 11 -18.86 10.19 4.38
N LEU A 12 -19.85 9.63 5.08
CA LEU A 12 -20.15 8.18 5.05
C LEU A 12 -21.19 7.76 3.99
N ALA A 13 -21.85 8.69 3.33
CA ALA A 13 -22.96 8.38 2.40
C ALA A 13 -22.51 7.99 0.97
N LEU A 14 -21.22 7.99 0.65
CA LEU A 14 -20.71 7.78 -0.71
C LEU A 14 -20.23 6.35 -1.02
N ILE A 15 -20.33 5.41 -0.08
CA ILE A 15 -19.62 4.12 -0.21
C ILE A 15 -20.55 2.93 -0.51
N CYS A 16 -21.83 3.00 -0.29
CA CYS A 16 -22.77 1.92 -0.65
C CYS A 16 -23.63 2.31 -1.85
N GLY A 17 -23.23 1.94 -3.03
CA GLY A 17 -24.13 2.06 -4.18
C GLY A 17 -23.61 2.68 -5.46
N ALA A 18 -22.32 2.85 -5.60
CA ALA A 18 -21.74 3.11 -6.90
C ALA A 18 -21.56 1.78 -7.65
N SER A 19 -22.57 1.34 -8.39
CA SER A 19 -22.30 0.62 -9.62
C SER A 19 -21.30 1.51 -10.36
N ALA A 20 -20.07 1.02 -10.52
CA ALA A 20 -19.08 1.69 -11.35
C ALA A 20 -19.61 1.67 -12.79
N VAL A 21 -20.47 2.62 -13.12
CA VAL A 21 -20.49 3.14 -14.47
C VAL A 21 -19.08 3.71 -14.60
N SER A 22 -18.29 3.08 -15.45
CA SER A 22 -16.99 3.61 -15.87
C SER A 22 -17.28 4.98 -16.47
N ALA A 23 -17.28 6.01 -15.65
CA ALA A 23 -17.28 7.38 -16.13
C ALA A 23 -15.96 7.49 -16.88
N VAL A 24 -16.00 7.72 -18.17
CA VAL A 24 -14.83 8.11 -18.97
C VAL A 24 -14.20 9.28 -18.22
N THR A 25 -13.11 9.00 -17.53
CA THR A 25 -12.42 10.03 -16.75
C THR A 25 -11.60 10.88 -17.72
N ASP A 26 -11.38 12.14 -17.39
CA ASP A 26 -10.55 13.04 -18.22
C ASP A 26 -9.20 12.42 -18.61
N GLY A 27 -8.67 11.53 -17.78
CA GLY A 27 -7.41 10.81 -18.01
C GLY A 27 -7.42 9.90 -19.26
N ASP A 28 -8.53 9.25 -19.57
CA ASP A 28 -8.65 8.32 -20.71
C ASP A 28 -8.73 9.06 -22.07
N LEU A 29 -9.09 10.34 -22.03
CA LEU A 29 -9.18 11.20 -23.21
C LEU A 29 -7.84 11.77 -23.67
N ILE A 30 -6.77 11.61 -22.84
CA ILE A 30 -5.44 12.14 -23.16
C ILE A 30 -4.68 11.19 -24.08
N PRO A 31 -4.40 11.56 -25.33
CA PRO A 31 -3.67 10.69 -26.25
C PRO A 31 -2.21 10.51 -25.75
N PRO A 32 -1.69 9.28 -25.78
CA PRO A 32 -0.29 9.02 -25.49
C PRO A 32 0.67 9.80 -26.39
N SER A 33 1.77 10.26 -25.86
CA SER A 33 2.78 11.01 -26.60
C SER A 33 4.19 10.65 -26.13
N SER A 34 5.14 10.51 -27.06
CA SER A 34 6.57 10.34 -26.76
C SER A 34 7.21 11.57 -26.11
N ASN A 35 6.59 12.74 -26.29
CA ASN A 35 6.94 13.97 -25.60
C ASN A 35 5.96 14.21 -24.47
N LEU A 36 6.48 14.44 -23.27
CA LEU A 36 5.65 14.71 -22.10
C LEU A 36 4.88 16.03 -22.30
N LYS A 37 3.56 15.92 -22.37
CA LYS A 37 2.64 17.08 -22.58
C LYS A 37 1.67 17.12 -21.40
N TRP A 38 1.80 18.14 -20.56
CA TRP A 38 0.89 18.41 -19.48
C TRP A 38 -0.31 19.20 -19.97
N ILE A 39 -1.51 18.66 -19.76
CA ILE A 39 -2.78 19.32 -20.09
C ILE A 39 -3.65 19.46 -18.84
N PRO A 40 -4.46 20.52 -18.70
CA PRO A 40 -5.35 20.68 -17.56
C PRO A 40 -6.32 19.50 -17.42
N CYS A 41 -6.52 19.01 -16.16
CA CYS A 41 -7.46 17.96 -15.80
C CYS A 41 -7.91 18.15 -14.36
N PHE A 42 -9.07 17.57 -13.97
CA PHE A 42 -9.54 17.56 -12.58
C PHE A 42 -9.37 18.90 -11.83
N GLN A 43 -9.83 19.99 -12.42
CA GLN A 43 -9.80 21.37 -11.88
C GLN A 43 -8.39 21.95 -11.63
N ASN A 44 -7.67 21.47 -10.61
CA ASN A 44 -6.39 22.08 -10.17
C ASN A 44 -5.15 21.28 -10.61
N TYR A 45 -5.33 20.23 -11.40
CA TYR A 45 -4.26 19.33 -11.80
C TYR A 45 -3.92 19.50 -13.28
N THR A 46 -2.77 18.97 -13.65
CA THR A 46 -2.43 18.69 -15.03
C THR A 46 -2.10 17.23 -15.19
N CYS A 47 -2.53 16.64 -16.30
CA CYS A 47 -2.34 15.22 -16.59
C CYS A 47 -1.50 15.04 -17.86
N ALA A 48 -0.80 13.92 -17.93
CA ALA A 48 -0.06 13.50 -19.11
C ALA A 48 -0.11 12.00 -19.29
N ARG A 49 -0.03 11.50 -20.53
CA ARG A 49 0.22 10.09 -20.83
C ARG A 49 1.48 9.98 -21.67
N LEU A 50 2.54 9.43 -21.05
CA LEU A 50 3.84 9.26 -21.68
C LEU A 50 3.90 7.92 -22.38
N GLN A 51 4.16 7.94 -23.69
CA GLN A 51 4.43 6.72 -24.46
C GLN A 51 5.82 6.18 -24.13
N VAL A 52 5.89 4.90 -23.75
CA VAL A 52 7.09 4.17 -23.41
C VAL A 52 7.17 2.86 -24.17
N PRO A 53 8.35 2.24 -24.36
CA PRO A 53 8.44 0.90 -24.95
C PRO A 53 7.63 -0.12 -24.14
N LEU A 54 6.93 -1.03 -24.81
CA LEU A 54 6.31 -2.18 -24.17
C LEU A 54 7.40 -3.06 -23.55
N ASP A 55 8.44 -3.36 -24.32
CA ASP A 55 9.66 -4.07 -23.87
C ASP A 55 10.88 -3.18 -24.07
N TYR A 56 11.60 -2.87 -22.98
CA TYR A 56 12.83 -2.07 -23.03
C TYR A 56 14.01 -2.82 -23.66
N GLY A 57 13.94 -4.16 -23.76
CA GLY A 57 14.93 -5.00 -24.45
C GLY A 57 14.66 -5.14 -25.95
N ASP A 58 13.41 -4.92 -26.38
CA ASP A 58 12.98 -4.99 -27.78
C ASP A 58 11.94 -3.88 -28.06
N PRO A 59 12.39 -2.63 -28.29
CA PRO A 59 11.48 -1.49 -28.52
C PRO A 59 10.57 -1.63 -29.74
N ASP A 60 10.95 -2.48 -30.71
CA ASP A 60 10.15 -2.73 -31.91
C ASP A 60 8.91 -3.58 -31.62
N ARG A 61 8.82 -4.18 -30.45
CA ARG A 61 7.68 -4.96 -29.99
C ARG A 61 6.42 -4.13 -29.73
N GLY A 62 6.55 -2.80 -29.75
CA GLY A 62 5.47 -1.86 -29.57
C GLY A 62 5.65 -0.94 -28.37
N SER A 63 4.60 -0.22 -28.04
CA SER A 63 4.62 0.77 -26.95
C SER A 63 3.38 0.65 -26.07
N THR A 64 3.51 1.16 -24.87
CA THR A 64 2.40 1.39 -23.93
C THR A 64 2.44 2.83 -23.43
N ALA A 65 1.48 3.22 -22.59
CA ALA A 65 1.42 4.56 -22.05
C ALA A 65 1.35 4.55 -20.53
N ILE A 66 2.10 5.44 -19.90
CA ILE A 66 2.07 5.66 -18.45
C ILE A 66 1.35 6.95 -18.17
N ALA A 67 0.36 6.89 -17.29
CA ALA A 67 -0.45 8.03 -16.88
C ALA A 67 0.18 8.76 -15.69
N PHE A 68 0.19 10.08 -15.76
CA PHE A 68 0.70 10.97 -14.72
C PHE A 68 -0.31 12.06 -14.41
N ILE A 69 -0.38 12.43 -13.13
CA ILE A 69 -1.14 13.59 -12.64
C ILE A 69 -0.20 14.49 -11.84
N ARG A 70 -0.27 15.80 -12.03
CA ARG A 70 0.60 16.75 -11.36
C ARG A 70 -0.20 17.85 -10.67
N LEU A 71 0.09 18.03 -9.39
CA LEU A 71 -0.27 19.23 -8.63
C LEU A 71 0.91 20.21 -8.67
N ALA A 72 0.70 21.39 -9.20
CA ALA A 72 1.74 22.41 -9.27
C ALA A 72 2.07 22.96 -7.88
N ALA A 73 3.34 23.28 -7.63
CA ALA A 73 3.78 23.99 -6.44
C ALA A 73 3.08 25.35 -6.32
N ARG A 74 2.71 25.73 -5.09
CA ARG A 74 2.07 27.05 -4.83
C ARG A 74 2.98 28.22 -5.19
N ASN A 75 4.28 28.07 -4.95
CA ASN A 75 5.31 29.06 -5.23
C ASN A 75 6.22 28.62 -6.38
N ALA A 76 5.61 28.13 -7.48
CA ALA A 76 6.37 27.62 -8.61
C ALA A 76 7.32 28.67 -9.21
N THR A 77 8.56 28.25 -9.45
CA THR A 77 9.61 29.01 -10.12
C THR A 77 10.17 28.18 -11.29
N ASN A 78 11.07 28.78 -12.07
CA ASN A 78 11.77 28.03 -13.14
C ASN A 78 12.66 26.89 -12.60
N ASN A 79 12.97 26.89 -11.30
CA ASN A 79 13.78 25.87 -10.63
C ASN A 79 12.93 24.88 -9.82
N THR A 80 11.60 25.02 -9.85
CA THR A 80 10.69 24.09 -9.16
C THR A 80 10.87 22.68 -9.73
N ARG A 81 11.12 21.73 -8.84
CA ARG A 81 11.34 20.32 -9.18
C ARG A 81 10.07 19.52 -8.98
N ASP A 82 9.92 18.49 -9.78
CA ASP A 82 8.89 17.48 -9.58
C ASP A 82 9.38 16.46 -8.53
N VAL A 83 8.50 16.07 -7.59
CA VAL A 83 8.67 14.91 -6.74
C VAL A 83 7.64 13.89 -7.19
N LEU A 84 8.13 12.76 -7.69
CA LEU A 84 7.29 11.64 -8.09
C LEU A 84 6.84 10.90 -6.84
N ILE A 85 5.54 10.64 -6.76
CA ILE A 85 4.93 9.85 -5.69
C ILE A 85 4.10 8.74 -6.29
N ASN A 86 4.10 7.59 -5.65
CA ASN A 86 3.11 6.54 -5.87
C ASN A 86 2.62 6.13 -4.48
N PRO A 87 1.53 6.71 -3.99
CA PRO A 87 1.02 6.34 -2.69
C PRO A 87 0.52 4.90 -2.77
N GLY A 88 1.33 3.98 -2.31
CA GLY A 88 0.98 2.59 -2.14
C GLY A 88 -0.19 2.38 -1.18
N GLY A 89 -1.21 3.19 -1.29
CA GLY A 89 -2.38 3.35 -0.45
C GLY A 89 -2.59 4.84 -0.17
N PRO A 90 -3.79 5.36 0.05
CA PRO A 90 -4.04 6.79 0.11
C PRO A 90 -3.34 7.40 1.34
N GLY A 91 -2.14 7.97 1.13
CA GLY A 91 -1.37 8.65 2.17
C GLY A 91 -1.18 10.12 1.83
N ASN A 92 -1.26 10.99 2.84
CA ASN A 92 -0.86 12.37 2.71
C ASN A 92 0.67 12.42 2.63
N SER A 93 1.20 12.93 1.53
CA SER A 93 2.62 13.25 1.40
C SER A 93 3.00 14.28 2.46
N GLY A 94 3.99 13.97 3.30
CA GLY A 94 4.62 14.93 4.22
C GLY A 94 5.50 15.95 3.50
N ILE A 95 5.44 16.05 2.18
CA ILE A 95 6.16 17.03 1.37
C ILE A 95 5.32 18.30 1.30
N ASP A 96 5.90 19.42 1.68
CA ASP A 96 5.26 20.73 1.45
C ASP A 96 5.17 21.00 -0.05
N SER A 97 3.94 20.99 -0.57
CA SER A 97 3.63 21.35 -1.96
C SER A 97 3.85 22.84 -2.29
N SER A 98 4.40 23.62 -1.35
CA SER A 98 4.69 25.03 -1.62
C SER A 98 5.86 25.21 -2.58
N GLU A 99 6.89 24.37 -2.51
CA GLU A 99 8.14 24.51 -3.27
C GLU A 99 8.34 23.48 -4.38
N HIS A 100 7.64 22.33 -4.31
CA HIS A 100 7.77 21.23 -5.26
C HIS A 100 6.44 20.90 -5.93
N ASN A 101 6.48 20.55 -7.21
CA ASN A 101 5.34 19.91 -7.83
C ASN A 101 5.23 18.48 -7.30
N ILE A 102 4.02 18.05 -7.03
CA ILE A 102 3.74 16.66 -6.67
C ILE A 102 3.21 15.94 -7.91
N VAL A 103 3.87 14.87 -8.30
CA VAL A 103 3.50 14.08 -9.48
C VAL A 103 3.14 12.67 -9.05
N GLY A 104 1.86 12.32 -9.18
CA GLY A 104 1.39 10.94 -9.07
C GLY A 104 1.48 10.22 -10.42
N PHE A 105 1.66 8.91 -10.39
CA PHE A 105 1.58 8.09 -11.60
C PHE A 105 0.95 6.74 -11.31
N ASP A 106 0.32 6.18 -12.32
CA ASP A 106 -0.13 4.79 -12.31
C ASP A 106 1.01 3.92 -12.89
N PRO A 107 1.57 2.96 -12.14
CA PRO A 107 2.52 2.00 -12.70
C PRO A 107 1.92 1.20 -13.87
N ARG A 108 2.77 0.54 -14.66
CA ARG A 108 2.32 -0.37 -15.74
C ARG A 108 1.24 -1.32 -15.26
N GLY A 109 0.16 -1.45 -16.03
CA GLY A 109 -0.96 -2.35 -15.77
C GLY A 109 -1.93 -1.88 -14.68
N ILE A 110 -1.73 -0.69 -14.13
CA ILE A 110 -2.56 -0.12 -13.08
C ILE A 110 -3.31 1.11 -13.60
N GLY A 111 -4.56 1.27 -13.16
CA GLY A 111 -5.38 2.45 -13.43
C GLY A 111 -5.45 2.82 -14.89
N HIS A 112 -4.98 4.03 -15.24
CA HIS A 112 -4.97 4.55 -16.60
C HIS A 112 -3.68 4.25 -17.40
N SER A 113 -2.77 3.44 -16.83
CA SER A 113 -1.53 3.02 -17.47
C SER A 113 -1.68 1.65 -18.12
N GLY A 114 -1.18 1.53 -19.35
CA GLY A 114 -1.08 0.24 -20.03
C GLY A 114 0.22 -0.51 -19.70
N PRO A 115 0.35 -1.76 -20.18
CA PRO A 115 -0.67 -2.48 -20.96
C PRO A 115 -1.85 -2.89 -20.07
N GLU A 116 -3.05 -2.94 -20.67
CA GLU A 116 -4.27 -3.32 -19.95
C GLU A 116 -4.17 -4.76 -19.45
N ILE A 117 -4.55 -4.96 -18.18
CA ILE A 117 -4.61 -6.24 -17.51
C ILE A 117 -6.03 -6.42 -16.99
N ASP A 118 -6.77 -7.27 -17.66
CA ASP A 118 -8.11 -7.64 -17.24
C ASP A 118 -8.24 -9.16 -17.19
N SER A 119 -8.44 -9.68 -15.97
CA SER A 119 -8.64 -11.12 -15.74
C SER A 119 -10.02 -11.61 -16.20
N TRP A 120 -10.97 -10.70 -16.39
CA TRP A 120 -12.34 -11.00 -16.83
C TRP A 120 -12.82 -10.00 -17.90
N PRO A 121 -12.24 -10.02 -19.12
CA PRO A 121 -12.55 -9.06 -20.18
C PRO A 121 -14.05 -8.97 -20.47
N GLY A 122 -14.60 -7.75 -20.33
CA GLY A 122 -16.02 -7.49 -20.52
C GLY A 122 -16.95 -7.96 -19.38
N HIS A 123 -16.40 -8.49 -18.28
CA HIS A 123 -17.17 -9.00 -17.15
C HIS A 123 -16.61 -8.52 -15.80
N PRO A 124 -16.59 -7.20 -15.52
CA PRO A 124 -16.01 -6.66 -14.29
C PRO A 124 -16.70 -7.18 -13.01
N GLU A 125 -17.98 -7.57 -13.12
CA GLU A 125 -18.74 -8.17 -12.00
C GLU A 125 -18.17 -9.51 -11.54
N ASN A 126 -17.47 -10.26 -12.41
CA ASN A 126 -16.92 -11.57 -12.08
C ASN A 126 -15.81 -11.47 -11.05
N ARG A 127 -15.03 -10.38 -11.06
CA ARG A 127 -14.02 -10.13 -10.04
C ARG A 127 -14.65 -10.06 -8.65
N ALA A 128 -15.65 -9.21 -8.48
CA ALA A 128 -16.35 -9.05 -7.20
C ALA A 128 -17.02 -10.35 -6.73
N GLN A 129 -17.55 -11.16 -7.67
CA GLN A 129 -18.12 -12.47 -7.34
C GLN A 129 -17.04 -13.47 -6.91
N PHE A 130 -15.91 -13.51 -7.60
CA PHE A 130 -14.79 -14.38 -7.25
C PHE A 130 -14.25 -14.04 -5.86
N GLU A 131 -14.00 -12.78 -5.60
CA GLU A 131 -13.54 -12.28 -4.30
C GLU A 131 -14.53 -12.64 -3.18
N LYS A 132 -15.83 -12.49 -3.42
CA LYS A 132 -16.87 -12.86 -2.45
C LYS A 132 -16.90 -14.37 -2.17
N LEU A 133 -16.62 -15.19 -3.16
CA LEU A 133 -16.67 -16.66 -3.01
C LEU A 133 -15.42 -17.22 -2.32
N PHE A 134 -14.25 -16.59 -2.52
CA PHE A 134 -12.97 -17.20 -2.18
C PHE A 134 -12.08 -16.33 -1.29
N GLY A 135 -12.33 -15.03 -1.17
CA GLY A 135 -11.45 -14.06 -0.49
C GLY A 135 -11.78 -13.75 0.97
N THR A 136 -12.74 -14.46 1.61
CA THR A 136 -13.33 -13.97 2.88
C THR A 136 -12.83 -14.66 4.15
N GLU A 137 -12.11 -15.77 4.06
CA GLU A 137 -11.66 -16.52 5.24
C GLU A 137 -10.17 -16.36 5.50
N THR A 138 -9.79 -16.13 6.78
CA THR A 138 -8.40 -16.25 7.23
C THR A 138 -7.97 -17.71 7.31
N SER A 139 -6.68 -17.98 7.35
CA SER A 139 -6.12 -19.32 7.13
C SER A 139 -6.55 -20.40 8.15
N LYS A 140 -6.97 -20.00 9.36
CA LYS A 140 -7.45 -20.92 10.42
C LYS A 140 -8.94 -20.77 10.75
N ALA A 141 -9.69 -20.01 9.97
CA ALA A 141 -11.13 -19.82 10.22
C ALA A 141 -11.91 -21.13 10.20
N SER A 142 -11.51 -22.07 9.33
CA SER A 142 -12.09 -23.41 9.25
C SER A 142 -11.05 -24.45 8.85
N SER A 143 -11.40 -25.75 8.97
CA SER A 143 -10.54 -26.83 8.52
C SER A 143 -10.30 -26.87 7.00
N LYS A 144 -11.10 -26.11 6.22
CA LYS A 144 -11.03 -26.05 4.76
C LYS A 144 -10.39 -24.76 4.24
N SER A 145 -10.21 -23.73 5.08
CA SER A 145 -9.78 -22.40 4.67
C SER A 145 -8.50 -22.42 3.84
N LEU A 146 -7.46 -23.09 4.33
CA LEU A 146 -6.18 -23.25 3.62
C LEU A 146 -6.33 -23.89 2.24
N THR A 147 -7.11 -24.97 2.16
CA THR A 147 -7.31 -25.71 0.92
C THR A 147 -8.12 -24.86 -0.07
N ASN A 148 -9.16 -24.19 0.41
CA ASN A 148 -9.98 -23.30 -0.41
C ASN A 148 -9.16 -22.12 -0.95
N GLN A 149 -8.34 -21.48 -0.13
CA GLN A 149 -7.46 -20.39 -0.54
C GLN A 149 -6.50 -20.82 -1.65
N LEU A 150 -5.79 -21.95 -1.45
CA LEU A 150 -4.84 -22.44 -2.44
C LEU A 150 -5.50 -22.75 -3.79
N TYR A 151 -6.63 -23.47 -3.78
CA TYR A 151 -7.30 -23.84 -5.03
C TYR A 151 -8.03 -22.66 -5.68
N ALA A 152 -8.52 -21.69 -4.91
CA ALA A 152 -9.04 -20.44 -5.45
C ALA A 152 -7.95 -19.64 -6.18
N ALA A 153 -6.78 -19.54 -5.57
CA ALA A 153 -5.61 -18.92 -6.19
C ALA A 153 -5.14 -19.65 -7.46
N ASP A 154 -5.14 -20.99 -7.45
CA ASP A 154 -4.84 -21.79 -8.64
C ASP A 154 -5.84 -21.54 -9.77
N LEU A 155 -7.14 -21.49 -9.45
CA LEU A 155 -8.18 -21.16 -10.41
C LEU A 155 -7.99 -19.74 -10.99
N PHE A 156 -7.68 -18.76 -10.12
CA PHE A 156 -7.44 -17.39 -10.54
C PHE A 156 -6.28 -17.31 -11.53
N GLY A 157 -5.11 -17.85 -11.18
CA GLY A 157 -3.93 -17.85 -12.05
C GLY A 157 -4.18 -18.53 -13.39
N LYS A 158 -4.83 -19.68 -13.40
CA LYS A 158 -5.19 -20.43 -14.62
C LYS A 158 -6.20 -19.68 -15.51
N SER A 159 -7.14 -18.94 -14.91
CA SER A 159 -8.11 -18.12 -15.66
C SER A 159 -7.49 -16.85 -16.21
N CYS A 160 -6.61 -16.20 -15.42
CA CYS A 160 -6.01 -14.92 -15.80
C CYS A 160 -4.96 -15.05 -16.89
N THR A 161 -4.16 -16.13 -16.90
CA THR A 161 -3.10 -16.30 -17.91
C THR A 161 -3.62 -16.21 -19.36
N PRO A 162 -4.68 -16.94 -19.77
CA PRO A 162 -5.23 -16.78 -21.11
C PRO A 162 -5.85 -15.38 -21.37
N SER A 163 -6.51 -14.81 -20.36
CA SER A 163 -7.20 -13.51 -20.50
C SER A 163 -6.24 -12.35 -20.80
N VAL A 164 -5.00 -12.44 -20.29
CA VAL A 164 -3.94 -11.43 -20.54
C VAL A 164 -3.04 -11.78 -21.74
N GLY A 165 -3.49 -12.69 -22.62
CA GLY A 165 -2.77 -13.06 -23.85
C GLY A 165 -1.77 -14.19 -23.71
N GLY A 166 -1.89 -15.02 -22.67
CA GLY A 166 -0.99 -16.17 -22.40
C GLY A 166 0.34 -15.77 -21.77
N THR A 167 1.28 -16.69 -21.76
CA THR A 167 2.58 -16.56 -21.09
C THR A 167 3.43 -15.38 -21.58
N ALA A 168 3.30 -14.99 -22.84
CA ALA A 168 4.00 -13.85 -23.46
C ALA A 168 3.05 -12.65 -23.71
N GLY A 169 1.89 -12.63 -23.09
CA GLY A 169 0.90 -11.57 -23.22
C GLY A 169 1.26 -10.30 -22.46
N SER A 170 0.29 -9.39 -22.34
CA SER A 170 0.50 -8.05 -21.77
C SER A 170 1.04 -8.08 -20.34
N ALA A 171 0.65 -9.05 -19.52
CA ALA A 171 1.14 -9.19 -18.16
C ALA A 171 2.64 -9.51 -18.05
N ALA A 172 3.25 -10.09 -19.09
CA ALA A 172 4.69 -10.35 -19.13
C ALA A 172 5.55 -9.08 -19.07
N PHE A 173 4.97 -7.93 -19.42
CA PHE A 173 5.68 -6.65 -19.47
C PHE A 173 5.45 -5.79 -18.21
N ILE A 174 4.81 -6.35 -17.17
CA ILE A 174 4.54 -5.67 -15.91
C ILE A 174 5.47 -6.23 -14.84
N SER A 175 6.53 -5.51 -14.55
CA SER A 175 7.48 -5.87 -13.51
C SER A 175 8.06 -4.63 -12.85
N THR A 176 8.51 -4.74 -11.61
CA THR A 176 9.15 -3.63 -10.88
C THR A 176 10.34 -3.03 -11.66
N PRO A 177 11.26 -3.81 -12.27
CA PRO A 177 12.31 -3.24 -13.10
C PRO A 177 11.80 -2.53 -14.36
N ALA A 178 10.69 -2.97 -14.96
CA ALA A 178 10.09 -2.27 -16.11
C ALA A 178 9.49 -0.91 -15.67
N VAL A 179 8.81 -0.85 -14.52
CA VAL A 179 8.30 0.39 -13.94
C VAL A 179 9.45 1.35 -13.60
N ALA A 180 10.56 0.86 -13.03
CA ALA A 180 11.75 1.69 -12.77
C ALA A 180 12.32 2.30 -14.07
N ARG A 181 12.26 1.59 -15.21
CA ARG A 181 12.62 2.15 -16.52
C ARG A 181 11.64 3.19 -17.03
N ASP A 182 10.35 3.03 -16.71
CA ASP A 182 9.34 4.07 -17.04
C ASP A 182 9.63 5.35 -16.25
N MET A 183 9.97 5.23 -14.97
CA MET A 183 10.37 6.38 -14.16
C MET A 183 11.59 7.09 -14.73
N LEU A 184 12.61 6.33 -15.18
CA LEU A 184 13.76 6.90 -15.87
C LEU A 184 13.35 7.60 -17.18
N THR A 185 12.42 7.01 -17.93
CA THR A 185 11.92 7.58 -19.19
C THR A 185 11.16 8.87 -18.92
N PHE A 186 10.35 8.90 -17.85
CA PHE A 186 9.62 10.08 -17.39
C PHE A 186 10.58 11.24 -17.07
N ILE A 187 11.57 11.05 -16.19
CA ILE A 187 12.48 12.15 -15.82
C ILE A 187 13.29 12.65 -17.01
N LYS A 188 13.69 11.76 -17.94
CA LYS A 188 14.35 12.16 -19.18
C LYS A 188 13.42 12.96 -20.11
N ALA A 189 12.14 12.60 -20.17
CA ALA A 189 11.15 13.33 -20.96
C ALA A 189 10.86 14.73 -20.35
N GLU A 190 10.77 14.83 -19.02
CA GLU A 190 10.61 16.10 -18.33
C GLU A 190 11.83 17.00 -18.51
N GLN A 191 13.03 16.45 -18.42
CA GLN A 191 14.26 17.23 -18.66
C GLN A 191 14.33 17.78 -20.08
N ARG A 192 13.94 16.97 -21.10
CA ARG A 192 13.84 17.46 -22.49
C ARG A 192 12.81 18.58 -22.61
N ARG A 193 11.65 18.45 -21.96
CA ARG A 193 10.61 19.49 -21.96
C ARG A 193 11.13 20.80 -21.37
N LEU A 194 11.96 20.72 -20.33
CA LEU A 194 12.59 21.88 -19.68
C LEU A 194 13.83 22.39 -20.42
N GLN A 195 14.23 21.78 -21.55
CA GLN A 195 15.40 22.12 -22.35
C GLN A 195 16.73 22.05 -21.57
N GLY A 196 16.75 21.26 -20.49
CA GLY A 196 17.93 21.05 -19.67
C GLY A 196 18.81 19.91 -20.17
N PRO A 197 20.07 19.80 -19.67
CA PRO A 197 20.99 18.73 -20.06
C PRO A 197 20.52 17.37 -19.51
N VAL A 198 20.23 16.42 -20.40
CA VAL A 198 19.72 15.07 -20.04
C VAL A 198 20.66 14.30 -19.10
N ARG A 199 21.96 14.58 -19.16
CA ARG A 199 22.98 13.95 -18.28
C ARG A 199 22.81 14.28 -16.78
N GLU A 200 22.10 15.35 -16.44
CA GLU A 200 21.87 15.82 -15.07
C GLU A 200 20.45 15.45 -14.57
N THR A 201 19.81 14.51 -15.26
CA THR A 201 18.46 14.08 -14.93
C THR A 201 18.46 13.26 -13.66
N GLN A 202 17.76 13.71 -12.63
CA GLN A 202 17.64 13.02 -11.36
C GLN A 202 16.17 12.87 -10.97
N LEU A 203 15.83 11.72 -10.37
CA LEU A 203 14.52 11.41 -9.83
C LEU A 203 14.43 11.91 -8.39
N ASN A 204 13.53 12.87 -8.10
CA ASN A 204 13.08 13.08 -6.72
C ASN A 204 11.85 12.21 -6.49
N TYR A 205 11.83 11.50 -5.38
CA TYR A 205 10.88 10.43 -5.14
C TYR A 205 10.50 10.34 -3.66
N TYR A 206 9.21 10.22 -3.39
CA TYR A 206 8.69 9.87 -2.06
C TYR A 206 7.74 8.70 -2.21
N GLU A 207 7.95 7.67 -1.43
CA GLU A 207 7.17 6.44 -1.56
C GLU A 207 6.97 5.73 -0.24
N VAL A 208 5.88 4.96 -0.18
CA VAL A 208 5.48 4.21 1.00
C VAL A 208 5.32 2.73 0.64
N SER A 209 5.66 1.84 1.59
CA SER A 209 5.33 0.41 1.46
C SER A 209 5.97 -0.26 0.23
N TYR A 210 5.19 -0.96 -0.60
CA TYR A 210 5.68 -1.58 -1.84
C TYR A 210 6.45 -0.61 -2.75
N GLY A 211 6.07 0.66 -2.78
CA GLY A 211 6.81 1.65 -3.57
C GLY A 211 8.26 1.82 -3.13
N THR A 212 8.60 1.42 -1.91
CA THR A 212 10.00 1.38 -1.46
C THR A 212 10.81 0.30 -2.18
N ILE A 213 10.17 -0.79 -2.63
CA ILE A 213 10.79 -1.78 -3.52
C ILE A 213 11.07 -1.16 -4.89
N LEU A 214 10.12 -0.38 -5.40
CA LEU A 214 10.30 0.33 -6.67
C LEU A 214 11.43 1.36 -6.57
N GLY A 215 11.48 2.14 -5.48
CA GLY A 215 12.53 3.12 -5.23
C GLY A 215 13.92 2.46 -5.08
N THR A 216 14.04 1.38 -4.30
CA THR A 216 15.30 0.63 -4.17
C THR A 216 15.72 -0.01 -5.49
N THR A 217 14.77 -0.53 -6.28
CA THR A 217 15.04 -1.06 -7.63
C THR A 217 15.54 0.03 -8.57
N PHE A 218 14.91 1.20 -8.56
CA PHE A 218 15.37 2.35 -9.34
C PHE A 218 16.80 2.76 -8.95
N ALA A 219 17.03 2.91 -7.65
CA ALA A 219 18.34 3.31 -7.14
C ALA A 219 19.44 2.26 -7.44
N HIS A 220 19.08 0.96 -7.45
CA HIS A 220 19.98 -0.11 -7.84
C HIS A 220 20.32 -0.11 -9.33
N LEU A 221 19.31 0.08 -10.20
CA LEU A 221 19.47 0.06 -11.65
C LEU A 221 20.07 1.37 -12.21
N PHE A 222 19.78 2.52 -11.60
CA PHE A 222 20.10 3.85 -12.11
C PHE A 222 20.69 4.75 -11.00
N PRO A 223 21.78 4.36 -10.34
CA PRO A 223 22.31 5.08 -9.18
C PRO A 223 22.70 6.53 -9.49
N ASP A 224 23.18 6.82 -10.70
CA ASP A 224 23.53 8.17 -11.15
C ASP A 224 22.31 9.09 -11.36
N ASN A 225 21.11 8.51 -11.45
CA ASN A 225 19.86 9.24 -11.66
C ASN A 225 19.04 9.42 -10.36
N VAL A 226 19.58 9.04 -9.21
CA VAL A 226 18.93 9.26 -7.91
C VAL A 226 19.09 10.72 -7.48
N GLY A 227 17.98 11.41 -7.34
CA GLY A 227 17.88 12.74 -6.74
C GLY A 227 17.55 12.66 -5.24
N ARG A 228 16.62 13.51 -4.77
CA ARG A 228 16.13 13.40 -3.39
C ARG A 228 15.13 12.26 -3.31
N MET A 229 15.49 11.18 -2.64
CA MET A 229 14.69 9.97 -2.54
C MET A 229 14.41 9.65 -1.07
N VAL A 230 13.13 9.62 -0.72
CA VAL A 230 12.64 9.20 0.60
C VAL A 230 11.85 7.91 0.44
N LEU A 231 12.21 6.89 1.21
CA LEU A 231 11.56 5.58 1.23
C LEU A 231 11.03 5.32 2.64
N ASP A 232 9.72 5.30 2.80
CA ASP A 232 9.02 5.26 4.09
C ASP A 232 8.22 3.97 4.25
N GLY A 233 8.30 3.33 5.42
CA GLY A 233 7.72 1.99 5.61
C GLY A 233 8.39 0.97 4.70
N VAL A 234 9.69 0.76 4.92
CA VAL A 234 10.59 0.11 3.97
C VAL A 234 10.42 -1.41 3.97
N ALA A 235 9.94 -1.94 2.86
CA ALA A 235 9.88 -3.39 2.65
C ALA A 235 11.27 -4.00 2.38
N ASP A 236 11.46 -5.26 2.79
CA ASP A 236 12.68 -6.02 2.50
C ASP A 236 12.69 -6.43 1.02
N ALA A 237 13.44 -5.70 0.19
CA ALA A 237 13.48 -5.94 -1.25
C ALA A 237 14.05 -7.32 -1.61
N GLU A 238 15.00 -7.84 -0.84
CA GLU A 238 15.51 -9.20 -1.07
C GLU A 238 14.43 -10.25 -0.84
N ASP A 239 13.66 -10.12 0.25
CA ASP A 239 12.55 -11.02 0.56
C ASP A 239 11.50 -11.01 -0.57
N ILE A 240 11.15 -9.82 -1.06
CA ILE A 240 10.18 -9.69 -2.16
C ILE A 240 10.68 -10.32 -3.46
N TYR A 241 11.93 -10.06 -3.87
CA TYR A 241 12.47 -10.64 -5.09
C TYR A 241 12.67 -12.16 -5.02
N ASN A 242 12.84 -12.70 -3.82
CA ASN A 242 12.90 -14.15 -3.58
C ASN A 242 11.51 -14.81 -3.42
N GLY A 243 10.43 -14.11 -3.75
CA GLY A 243 9.06 -14.62 -3.68
C GLY A 243 8.53 -14.70 -2.26
N GLY A 244 8.66 -13.62 -1.52
CA GLY A 244 8.63 -13.59 -0.09
C GLY A 244 7.37 -13.09 0.60
N TRP A 245 7.42 -11.88 1.12
CA TRP A 245 6.59 -11.48 2.25
C TRP A 245 6.74 -12.43 3.46
N ARG A 246 8.00 -12.91 3.67
CA ARG A 246 8.33 -13.87 4.75
C ARG A 246 8.81 -13.19 6.02
N HIS A 247 9.12 -11.89 5.95
CA HIS A 247 9.73 -11.12 7.05
C HIS A 247 8.90 -9.92 7.48
N ASN A 248 7.63 -9.87 7.12
CA ASN A 248 6.80 -8.68 7.26
C ASN A 248 6.00 -8.58 8.57
N LEU A 249 5.70 -9.69 9.26
CA LEU A 249 4.81 -9.66 10.43
C LEU A 249 5.51 -9.63 11.81
N TYR A 250 6.80 -9.38 11.85
CA TYR A 250 7.55 -9.46 13.11
C TYR A 250 7.11 -8.45 14.19
N ASP A 251 6.58 -7.30 13.79
CA ASP A 251 6.14 -6.26 14.72
C ASP A 251 4.60 -6.18 14.83
N THR A 252 3.86 -7.08 14.15
CA THR A 252 2.39 -7.07 14.07
C THR A 252 1.73 -7.30 15.43
N ASP A 253 2.23 -8.25 16.24
CA ASP A 253 1.69 -8.50 17.58
C ASP A 253 1.93 -7.29 18.50
N ALA A 254 3.08 -6.61 18.38
CA ALA A 254 3.35 -5.39 19.12
C ALA A 254 2.40 -4.26 18.67
N ALA A 255 2.09 -4.17 17.37
CA ALA A 255 1.18 -3.17 16.85
C ALA A 255 -0.26 -3.35 17.34
N ILE A 256 -0.79 -4.58 17.36
CA ILE A 256 -2.13 -4.81 17.91
C ILE A 256 -2.16 -4.67 19.44
N HIS A 257 -1.08 -5.06 20.13
CA HIS A 257 -0.98 -4.87 21.58
C HIS A 257 -1.02 -3.38 21.95
N TYR A 258 -0.43 -2.52 21.12
CA TYR A 258 -0.49 -1.07 21.30
C TYR A 258 -1.92 -0.50 21.24
N PHE A 259 -2.89 -1.17 20.66
CA PHE A 259 -4.31 -0.75 20.71
C PHE A 259 -4.85 -0.67 22.14
N TYR A 260 -4.43 -1.58 23.02
CA TYR A 260 -5.05 -1.75 24.33
C TYR A 260 -4.68 -0.61 25.31
N GLU A 261 -3.43 -0.16 25.28
CA GLU A 261 -2.95 0.89 26.22
C GLU A 261 -3.60 2.26 25.97
N PRO A 262 -3.59 2.84 24.75
CA PRO A 262 -4.29 4.08 24.46
C PRO A 262 -5.80 3.98 24.66
N CYS A 263 -6.43 2.83 24.37
CA CYS A 263 -7.84 2.62 24.64
C CYS A 263 -8.14 2.67 26.15
N HIS A 264 -7.29 2.05 26.98
CA HIS A 264 -7.43 2.11 28.43
C HIS A 264 -7.21 3.53 28.99
N SER A 265 -6.08 4.15 28.62
CA SER A 265 -5.66 5.44 29.17
C SER A 265 -6.56 6.61 28.77
N SER A 266 -7.19 6.55 27.58
CA SER A 266 -8.12 7.58 27.07
C SER A 266 -9.49 7.57 27.77
N GLY A 267 -9.84 6.49 28.47
CA GLY A 267 -11.08 6.37 29.21
C GLY A 267 -12.31 6.02 28.38
N PRO A 268 -13.46 5.73 29.04
CA PRO A 268 -14.68 5.21 28.39
C PRO A 268 -15.41 6.22 27.49
N GLN A 269 -15.02 7.49 27.52
CA GLN A 269 -15.61 8.53 26.67
C GLN A 269 -14.92 8.59 25.30
N ALA A 270 -13.65 8.20 25.21
CA ALA A 270 -12.86 8.25 23.99
C ALA A 270 -12.71 6.88 23.33
N CYS A 271 -12.62 5.79 24.10
CA CYS A 271 -12.58 4.43 23.58
C CYS A 271 -13.88 3.66 23.89
N ALA A 272 -14.61 3.29 22.85
CA ALA A 272 -15.87 2.55 23.00
C ALA A 272 -15.66 1.14 23.58
N PHE A 273 -14.51 0.52 23.33
CA PHE A 273 -14.10 -0.80 23.86
C PHE A 273 -13.29 -0.72 25.15
N TRP A 274 -13.37 0.43 25.84
CA TRP A 274 -12.64 0.67 27.09
C TRP A 274 -12.84 -0.45 28.12
N GLY A 275 -11.84 -0.69 28.94
CA GLY A 275 -11.86 -1.61 30.07
C GLY A 275 -11.04 -1.07 31.26
N PRO A 276 -11.29 -1.59 32.48
CA PRO A 276 -10.65 -1.10 33.71
C PRO A 276 -9.13 -1.39 33.78
N THR A 277 -8.62 -2.27 32.92
CA THR A 277 -7.19 -2.55 32.76
C THR A 277 -6.90 -2.94 31.30
N VAL A 278 -5.65 -2.80 30.89
CA VAL A 278 -5.14 -3.24 29.57
C VAL A 278 -5.46 -4.73 29.35
N ASP A 279 -5.14 -5.58 30.32
CA ASP A 279 -5.40 -7.03 30.29
C ASP A 279 -6.89 -7.36 30.13
N ASN A 280 -7.79 -6.49 30.65
CA ASN A 280 -9.23 -6.69 30.47
C ASN A 280 -9.64 -6.47 29.03
N ILE A 281 -9.11 -5.43 28.39
CA ILE A 281 -9.38 -5.12 26.98
C ILE A 281 -8.85 -6.23 26.08
N GLU A 282 -7.61 -6.64 26.26
CA GLU A 282 -6.96 -7.72 25.52
C GLU A 282 -7.74 -9.05 25.65
N ARG A 283 -8.06 -9.45 26.89
CA ARG A 283 -8.83 -10.68 27.11
C ARG A 283 -10.19 -10.64 26.43
N ARG A 284 -10.93 -9.51 26.47
CA ARG A 284 -12.22 -9.36 25.81
C ARG A 284 -12.09 -9.44 24.29
N PHE A 285 -11.03 -8.87 23.73
CA PHE A 285 -10.73 -8.97 22.30
C PHE A 285 -10.60 -10.45 21.88
N HIS A 286 -9.76 -11.21 22.58
CA HIS A 286 -9.59 -12.64 22.26
C HIS A 286 -10.85 -13.46 22.50
N GLN A 287 -11.59 -13.21 23.59
CA GLN A 287 -12.86 -13.89 23.85
C GLN A 287 -13.91 -13.62 22.76
N LEU A 288 -13.95 -12.40 22.22
CA LEU A 288 -14.87 -12.07 21.12
C LEU A 288 -14.47 -12.81 19.84
N LEU A 289 -13.19 -12.84 19.51
CA LEU A 289 -12.67 -13.61 18.36
C LEU A 289 -13.01 -15.09 18.48
N ASP A 290 -12.72 -15.70 19.63
CA ASP A 290 -13.04 -17.12 19.89
C ASP A 290 -14.55 -17.39 19.77
N HIS A 291 -15.38 -16.47 20.24
CA HIS A 291 -16.84 -16.57 20.13
C HIS A 291 -17.29 -16.53 18.66
N LEU A 292 -16.81 -15.55 17.89
CA LEU A 292 -17.19 -15.36 16.48
C LEU A 292 -16.76 -16.50 15.57
N LYS A 293 -15.74 -17.27 15.96
CA LYS A 293 -15.28 -18.42 15.21
C LYS A 293 -16.37 -19.47 15.02
N TYR A 294 -17.25 -19.59 15.99
CA TYR A 294 -18.36 -20.58 15.99
C TYR A 294 -19.74 -19.92 15.95
N ASN A 295 -19.86 -18.64 16.29
CA ASN A 295 -21.11 -17.92 16.43
C ASN A 295 -21.06 -16.58 15.68
N PRO A 296 -21.01 -16.57 14.33
CA PRO A 296 -21.03 -15.33 13.57
C PRO A 296 -22.35 -14.58 13.80
N ILE A 297 -22.31 -13.25 13.82
CA ILE A 297 -23.45 -12.40 14.10
C ILE A 297 -24.11 -11.97 12.78
N PRO A 298 -25.39 -12.34 12.51
CA PRO A 298 -26.07 -11.95 11.29
C PRO A 298 -26.52 -10.49 11.32
N VAL A 299 -26.37 -9.80 10.18
CA VAL A 299 -26.88 -8.44 9.95
C VAL A 299 -27.80 -8.46 8.74
N SER A 300 -29.10 -8.25 8.96
CA SER A 300 -30.11 -8.32 7.90
C SER A 300 -30.19 -7.06 7.04
N SER A 301 -29.93 -5.89 7.61
CA SER A 301 -29.87 -4.60 6.90
C SER A 301 -29.25 -3.52 7.77
N SER A 302 -28.69 -2.50 7.15
CA SER A 302 -28.15 -1.31 7.82
C SER A 302 -28.45 -0.07 6.98
N PRO A 303 -28.50 1.11 7.57
CA PRO A 303 -28.56 2.37 6.82
C PRO A 303 -27.37 2.56 5.86
N TYR A 304 -26.28 1.82 6.08
CA TYR A 304 -25.03 1.91 5.31
C TYR A 304 -24.91 0.87 4.20
N CYS A 305 -25.69 -0.23 4.26
CA CYS A 305 -25.62 -1.27 3.23
C CYS A 305 -26.93 -2.07 3.18
N SER A 306 -27.45 -2.29 1.99
CA SER A 306 -28.68 -3.07 1.75
C SER A 306 -28.44 -4.58 1.65
N ILE A 307 -27.18 -5.05 1.60
CA ILE A 307 -26.84 -6.46 1.46
C ILE A 307 -26.67 -7.08 2.85
N PRO A 308 -27.42 -8.17 3.18
CA PRO A 308 -27.21 -8.89 4.43
C PRO A 308 -25.77 -9.47 4.53
N LEU A 309 -25.16 -9.37 5.70
CA LEU A 309 -23.81 -9.84 5.99
C LEU A 309 -23.78 -10.69 7.26
N LEU A 310 -22.67 -11.43 7.42
CA LEU A 310 -22.30 -12.04 8.70
C LEU A 310 -21.06 -11.31 9.23
N ALA A 311 -21.09 -10.85 10.48
CA ALA A 311 -19.88 -10.48 11.19
C ALA A 311 -19.18 -11.78 11.62
N THR A 312 -18.05 -12.03 11.01
CA THR A 312 -17.29 -13.28 11.15
C THR A 312 -15.99 -13.06 11.90
N TYR A 313 -15.42 -14.15 12.42
CA TYR A 313 -14.07 -14.19 12.95
C TYR A 313 -13.06 -13.56 11.98
N SER A 314 -13.01 -14.08 10.75
CA SER A 314 -12.08 -13.58 9.72
C SER A 314 -12.25 -12.09 9.39
N GLY A 315 -13.50 -11.62 9.33
CA GLY A 315 -13.76 -10.21 9.04
C GLY A 315 -13.28 -9.28 10.15
N VAL A 316 -13.38 -9.68 11.43
CA VAL A 316 -12.86 -8.88 12.55
C VAL A 316 -11.34 -8.89 12.57
N GLU A 317 -10.69 -10.03 12.28
CA GLU A 317 -9.23 -10.09 12.16
C GLU A 317 -8.71 -9.20 11.02
N GLN A 318 -9.38 -9.20 9.87
CA GLN A 318 -9.05 -8.33 8.73
C GLN A 318 -9.21 -6.87 9.09
N ILE A 319 -10.30 -6.48 9.79
CA ILE A 319 -10.49 -5.10 10.29
C ILE A 319 -9.39 -4.74 11.29
N ALA A 320 -9.02 -5.64 12.19
CA ALA A 320 -7.93 -5.41 13.14
C ALA A 320 -6.57 -5.23 12.43
N MET A 321 -6.31 -6.03 11.39
CA MET A 321 -5.11 -5.87 10.56
C MET A 321 -5.08 -4.51 9.86
N GLN A 322 -6.20 -4.05 9.30
CA GLN A 322 -6.28 -2.71 8.71
C GLN A 322 -6.16 -1.59 9.77
N ALA A 323 -6.68 -1.82 10.97
CA ALA A 323 -6.59 -0.83 12.04
C ALA A 323 -5.16 -0.58 12.50
N VAL A 324 -4.28 -1.59 12.49
CA VAL A 324 -2.86 -1.41 12.86
C VAL A 324 -2.05 -0.70 11.77
N TYR A 325 -2.53 -0.63 10.51
CA TYR A 325 -1.89 0.19 9.48
C TYR A 325 -1.96 1.68 9.80
N LEU A 326 -3.13 2.18 10.19
CA LEU A 326 -3.40 3.60 10.45
C LEU A 326 -4.04 3.78 11.83
N PRO A 327 -3.30 3.62 12.92
CA PRO A 327 -3.83 3.59 14.28
C PRO A 327 -4.68 4.81 14.67
N LEU A 328 -4.33 6.01 14.18
CA LEU A 328 -5.08 7.24 14.48
C LEU A 328 -6.54 7.16 14.05
N ILE A 329 -6.82 6.49 12.93
CA ILE A 329 -8.16 6.33 12.36
C ILE A 329 -8.72 4.94 12.67
N GLY A 330 -7.89 3.93 12.54
CA GLY A 330 -8.30 2.52 12.61
C GLY A 330 -8.66 2.07 14.02
N PHE A 331 -7.94 2.52 15.04
CA PHE A 331 -8.21 2.09 16.42
C PHE A 331 -9.56 2.57 16.96
N PRO A 332 -9.99 3.82 16.76
CA PRO A 332 -11.37 4.20 17.09
C PRO A 332 -12.43 3.36 16.37
N ILE A 333 -12.24 3.08 15.07
CA ILE A 333 -13.14 2.22 14.30
C ILE A 333 -13.16 0.79 14.85
N LEU A 334 -12.00 0.22 15.14
CA LEU A 334 -11.89 -1.11 15.75
C LEU A 334 -12.59 -1.16 17.11
N ALA A 335 -12.41 -0.15 17.96
CA ALA A 335 -13.07 -0.06 19.26
C ALA A 335 -14.59 -0.06 19.13
N ASP A 336 -15.15 0.70 18.18
CA ASP A 336 -16.59 0.75 17.91
C ASP A 336 -17.11 -0.61 17.40
N VAL A 337 -16.38 -1.25 16.51
CA VAL A 337 -16.70 -2.59 16.00
C VAL A 337 -16.76 -3.60 17.13
N LEU A 338 -15.69 -3.70 17.93
CA LEU A 338 -15.59 -4.67 19.02
C LEU A 338 -16.68 -4.44 20.09
N ALA A 339 -16.87 -3.18 20.52
CA ALA A 339 -17.88 -2.83 21.53
C ALA A 339 -19.33 -3.10 21.08
N SER A 340 -19.61 -2.96 19.78
CA SER A 340 -20.94 -3.26 19.25
C SER A 340 -21.16 -4.77 19.08
N LEU A 341 -20.14 -5.51 18.63
CA LEU A 341 -20.22 -6.96 18.49
C LEU A 341 -20.40 -7.67 19.82
N GLU A 342 -19.78 -7.22 20.92
CA GLU A 342 -20.04 -7.75 22.26
C GLU A 342 -21.52 -7.65 22.69
N LYS A 343 -22.24 -6.68 22.15
CA LYS A 343 -23.68 -6.47 22.40
C LYS A 343 -24.57 -7.19 21.38
N GLY A 344 -24.00 -8.02 20.51
CA GLY A 344 -24.71 -8.70 19.42
C GLY A 344 -25.14 -7.76 18.28
N ASN A 345 -24.56 -6.55 18.20
CA ASN A 345 -24.86 -5.58 17.17
C ASN A 345 -23.69 -5.46 16.18
N ALA A 346 -23.90 -5.78 14.93
CA ALA A 346 -22.86 -5.75 13.90
C ALA A 346 -22.97 -4.53 12.95
N THR A 347 -23.67 -3.45 13.33
CA THR A 347 -23.81 -2.26 12.48
C THR A 347 -22.45 -1.58 12.22
N ALA A 348 -21.61 -1.40 13.25
CA ALA A 348 -20.27 -0.82 13.11
C ALA A 348 -19.34 -1.74 12.27
N TYR A 349 -19.45 -3.06 12.46
CA TYR A 349 -18.72 -4.02 11.63
C TYR A 349 -19.07 -3.87 10.14
N MET A 350 -20.36 -3.74 9.81
CA MET A 350 -20.79 -3.57 8.42
C MET A 350 -20.20 -2.32 7.78
N ALA A 351 -20.18 -1.21 8.50
CA ALA A 351 -19.58 0.03 8.01
C ALA A 351 -18.06 -0.13 7.76
N ALA A 352 -17.35 -0.82 8.64
CA ALA A 352 -15.92 -1.08 8.49
C ALA A 352 -15.62 -2.09 7.36
N ALA A 353 -16.40 -3.18 7.25
CA ALA A 353 -16.21 -4.23 6.26
C ALA A 353 -16.32 -3.73 4.81
N THR A 354 -17.18 -2.76 4.54
CA THR A 354 -17.32 -2.16 3.20
C THR A 354 -16.12 -1.32 2.78
N THR A 355 -15.30 -0.90 3.73
CA THR A 355 -14.15 -0.01 3.49
C THR A 355 -12.82 -0.78 3.32
N TYR A 356 -12.66 -1.93 4.00
CA TYR A 356 -11.35 -2.55 4.20
C TYR A 356 -11.16 -3.90 3.50
N LEU A 357 -12.15 -4.46 2.83
CA LEU A 357 -12.07 -5.81 2.27
C LEU A 357 -11.87 -5.80 0.75
N THR A 358 -10.71 -5.35 0.28
CA THR A 358 -10.33 -5.44 -1.14
C THR A 358 -8.99 -6.14 -1.31
N PRO A 359 -8.88 -7.19 -2.16
CA PRO A 359 -7.64 -7.91 -2.41
C PRO A 359 -6.69 -7.16 -3.37
N ASP A 360 -5.40 -7.43 -3.23
CA ASP A 360 -4.31 -6.82 -4.00
C ASP A 360 -3.92 -7.64 -5.24
N PRO A 361 -3.47 -7.04 -6.35
CA PRO A 361 -3.08 -7.76 -7.57
C PRO A 361 -1.72 -8.46 -7.47
N CYS A 362 -1.53 -9.49 -8.29
CA CYS A 362 -0.34 -10.33 -8.34
C CYS A 362 0.99 -9.59 -8.54
N ASN A 363 1.96 -9.89 -7.69
CA ASN A 363 3.35 -9.44 -7.80
C ASN A 363 4.27 -10.58 -8.30
N ASN A 364 5.27 -10.26 -9.13
CA ASN A 364 6.13 -11.24 -9.80
C ASN A 364 7.34 -11.65 -8.94
N GLY A 365 7.13 -12.45 -7.89
CA GLY A 365 8.21 -13.10 -7.15
C GLY A 365 8.48 -14.53 -7.62
N ASP A 366 9.73 -15.00 -7.57
CA ASP A 366 10.12 -16.37 -7.98
C ASP A 366 9.70 -17.48 -7.01
N GLY A 367 9.23 -17.14 -5.82
CA GLY A 367 8.88 -18.06 -4.74
C GLY A 367 7.44 -18.54 -4.76
N ARG A 368 7.03 -19.26 -5.81
CA ARG A 368 5.64 -19.73 -5.98
C ARG A 368 5.21 -20.69 -4.88
N LEU A 369 4.08 -20.40 -4.25
CA LEU A 369 3.41 -21.27 -3.28
C LEU A 369 2.44 -22.23 -4.00
N ASP A 370 2.99 -23.07 -4.87
CA ASP A 370 2.26 -23.92 -5.84
C ASP A 370 1.75 -25.25 -5.26
N THR A 371 2.12 -25.59 -4.03
CA THR A 371 1.67 -26.81 -3.37
C THR A 371 1.07 -26.54 -2.01
N LEU A 372 0.13 -27.40 -1.57
CA LEU A 372 -0.50 -27.29 -0.26
C LEU A 372 0.54 -27.35 0.89
N GLN A 373 1.64 -28.10 0.71
CA GLN A 373 2.68 -28.17 1.73
C GLN A 373 3.45 -26.86 1.83
N LYS A 374 3.93 -26.29 0.73
CA LYS A 374 4.61 -24.98 0.72
C LYS A 374 3.72 -23.89 1.31
N TYR A 375 2.43 -23.92 0.97
CA TYR A 375 1.47 -22.96 1.52
C TYR A 375 1.26 -23.13 3.03
N ARG A 376 1.16 -24.37 3.52
CA ARG A 376 1.10 -24.64 4.97
C ARG A 376 2.34 -24.16 5.70
N ASP A 377 3.52 -24.40 5.12
CA ASP A 377 4.79 -23.96 5.72
C ASP A 377 4.86 -22.43 5.78
N TYR A 378 4.42 -21.72 4.74
CA TYR A 378 4.30 -20.26 4.72
C TYR A 378 3.32 -19.74 5.77
N VAL A 379 2.11 -20.31 5.85
CA VAL A 379 1.13 -19.95 6.88
C VAL A 379 1.68 -20.22 8.29
N GLY A 380 2.42 -21.32 8.47
CA GLY A 380 3.13 -21.63 9.72
C GLY A 380 4.11 -20.51 10.08
N LEU A 381 4.94 -20.08 9.14
CA LEU A 381 5.90 -18.99 9.32
C LEU A 381 5.22 -17.65 9.70
N MET A 382 4.11 -17.31 9.04
CA MET A 382 3.35 -16.08 9.36
C MET A 382 2.76 -16.13 10.77
N ASN A 383 2.21 -17.29 11.16
CA ASN A 383 1.67 -17.49 12.51
C ASN A 383 2.76 -17.57 13.59
N ASP A 384 4.01 -17.85 13.24
CA ASP A 384 5.13 -17.79 14.17
C ASP A 384 5.61 -16.36 14.40
N GLN A 385 5.48 -15.49 13.40
CA GLN A 385 5.80 -14.06 13.52
C GLN A 385 4.70 -13.28 14.25
N SER A 386 3.42 -13.57 13.96
CA SER A 386 2.29 -12.97 14.66
C SER A 386 1.30 -14.03 15.11
N LYS A 387 1.07 -14.12 16.42
CA LYS A 387 0.11 -15.07 17.01
C LYS A 387 -1.34 -14.58 16.89
N VAL A 388 -1.52 -13.26 16.76
CA VAL A 388 -2.83 -12.61 16.72
C VAL A 388 -3.33 -12.43 15.29
N LEU A 389 -2.50 -11.92 14.38
CA LEU A 389 -2.91 -11.57 13.01
C LEU A 389 -2.16 -12.35 11.91
N GLY A 390 -1.32 -13.33 12.28
CA GLY A 390 -0.52 -14.11 11.32
C GLY A 390 -1.34 -14.91 10.33
N GLU A 391 -2.60 -15.25 10.66
CA GLU A 391 -3.49 -15.98 9.77
C GLU A 391 -4.22 -15.08 8.74
N VAL A 392 -4.15 -13.75 8.93
CA VAL A 392 -4.74 -12.79 7.99
C VAL A 392 -3.87 -12.64 6.75
N TRP A 393 -2.56 -12.46 6.94
CA TRP A 393 -1.63 -12.13 5.88
C TRP A 393 -1.60 -13.11 4.71
N PRO A 394 -1.63 -14.43 4.91
CA PRO A 394 -1.63 -15.38 3.81
C PRO A 394 -2.78 -15.21 2.81
N ALA A 395 -3.92 -14.69 3.24
CA ALA A 395 -5.04 -14.40 2.35
C ALA A 395 -4.80 -13.16 1.46
N TYR A 396 -3.92 -12.26 1.90
CA TYR A 396 -3.50 -11.07 1.14
C TYR A 396 -2.21 -11.29 0.35
N ALA A 397 -1.42 -12.32 0.68
CA ALA A 397 -0.16 -12.58 0.02
C ALA A 397 -0.39 -12.96 -1.45
N SER A 398 0.04 -12.11 -2.34
CA SER A 398 -0.04 -12.27 -3.79
C SER A 398 0.64 -13.53 -4.32
N ASP A 399 1.61 -14.07 -3.57
CA ASP A 399 2.37 -15.27 -3.95
C ASP A 399 1.50 -16.52 -4.12
N ILE A 400 0.37 -16.61 -3.41
CA ILE A 400 -0.61 -17.66 -3.64
C ILE A 400 -1.38 -17.42 -4.93
N SER A 401 -1.93 -16.20 -5.07
CA SER A 401 -2.76 -15.81 -6.22
C SER A 401 -1.99 -15.93 -7.53
N CYS A 402 -0.67 -15.76 -7.46
CA CYS A 402 0.23 -15.85 -8.60
C CYS A 402 0.83 -17.24 -8.82
N GLY A 403 0.57 -18.21 -7.94
CA GLY A 403 1.16 -19.56 -8.01
C GLY A 403 0.94 -20.27 -9.34
N SER A 404 -0.23 -20.09 -9.95
CA SER A 404 -0.59 -20.65 -11.27
C SER A 404 -0.72 -19.60 -12.36
N PHE A 405 -0.36 -18.34 -12.09
CA PHE A 405 -0.30 -17.28 -13.09
C PHE A 405 1.00 -17.42 -13.88
N ASP A 406 0.90 -17.98 -15.08
CA ASP A 406 2.07 -18.33 -15.89
C ASP A 406 2.36 -17.24 -16.92
N VAL A 407 3.31 -16.35 -16.57
CA VAL A 407 3.83 -15.30 -17.45
C VAL A 407 5.35 -15.36 -17.53
N GLN A 408 5.88 -15.11 -18.72
CA GLN A 408 7.32 -15.09 -18.99
C GLN A 408 7.78 -13.65 -19.11
N VAL A 409 8.34 -13.12 -18.04
CA VAL A 409 8.89 -11.75 -18.02
C VAL A 409 10.13 -11.70 -18.90
N PRO A 410 10.22 -10.76 -19.89
CA PRO A 410 11.41 -10.56 -20.70
C PRO A 410 12.63 -10.20 -19.83
N GLN A 411 13.84 -10.50 -20.33
CA GLN A 411 15.09 -10.22 -19.59
C GLN A 411 15.22 -8.75 -19.15
N ALA A 412 14.81 -7.81 -19.99
CA ALA A 412 14.83 -6.39 -19.65
C ALA A 412 13.84 -6.03 -18.51
N GLY A 413 12.84 -6.88 -18.26
CA GLY A 413 11.91 -6.77 -17.13
C GLY A 413 12.37 -7.47 -15.86
N MET A 414 13.53 -8.13 -15.87
CA MET A 414 14.08 -8.81 -14.70
C MET A 414 15.15 -7.96 -14.00
N LEU A 415 15.31 -8.17 -12.70
CA LEU A 415 16.46 -7.68 -11.97
C LEU A 415 17.60 -8.69 -12.16
N HIS A 416 18.77 -8.19 -12.59
CA HIS A 416 19.98 -9.01 -12.73
C HIS A 416 20.93 -8.73 -11.58
N GLY A 417 21.45 -9.79 -10.97
CA GLY A 417 22.28 -9.71 -9.76
C GLY A 417 21.46 -9.63 -8.47
N SER A 418 22.12 -9.35 -7.38
CA SER A 418 21.48 -9.20 -6.08
C SER A 418 21.04 -7.77 -5.84
N ILE A 419 19.81 -7.57 -5.37
CA ILE A 419 19.33 -6.26 -4.90
C ILE A 419 20.17 -5.74 -3.72
N LEU A 420 20.90 -6.61 -3.05
CA LEU A 420 21.80 -6.29 -1.95
C LEU A 420 23.23 -5.92 -2.39
N ASP A 421 23.55 -5.93 -3.69
CA ASP A 421 24.85 -5.47 -4.15
C ASP A 421 25.03 -3.99 -3.78
N PRO A 422 26.13 -3.62 -3.08
CA PRO A 422 26.35 -2.25 -2.64
C PRO A 422 26.28 -1.23 -3.77
N ARG A 423 25.67 -0.10 -3.54
CA ARG A 423 25.51 1.00 -4.51
C ARG A 423 25.87 2.34 -3.90
N LYS A 424 26.55 3.15 -4.68
CA LYS A 424 26.70 4.57 -4.41
C LYS A 424 25.80 5.34 -5.35
N THR A 425 24.81 6.03 -4.80
CA THR A 425 23.87 6.87 -5.54
C THR A 425 24.40 8.30 -5.70
N ALA A 426 23.93 9.01 -6.74
CA ALA A 426 24.33 10.42 -6.95
C ALA A 426 23.93 11.33 -5.79
N THR A 427 22.85 10.98 -5.09
CA THR A 427 22.41 11.61 -3.85
C THR A 427 22.08 10.52 -2.84
N PRO A 428 22.55 10.62 -1.58
CA PRO A 428 22.23 9.64 -0.55
C PRO A 428 20.72 9.51 -0.31
N VAL A 429 20.25 8.30 -0.06
CA VAL A 429 18.83 7.99 0.15
C VAL A 429 18.45 8.19 1.62
N LEU A 430 17.28 8.76 1.88
CA LEU A 430 16.67 8.84 3.21
C LEU A 430 15.64 7.72 3.37
N PHE A 431 15.88 6.82 4.32
CA PHE A 431 14.93 5.79 4.73
C PHE A 431 14.17 6.26 5.96
N VAL A 432 12.86 6.03 5.98
CA VAL A 432 11.99 6.40 7.10
C VAL A 432 11.22 5.15 7.55
N SER A 433 10.98 5.00 8.85
CA SER A 433 10.21 3.88 9.38
C SER A 433 9.56 4.26 10.71
N SER A 434 8.37 3.71 10.98
CA SER A 434 7.83 3.66 12.33
C SER A 434 8.68 2.71 13.20
N ALA A 435 8.72 2.96 14.50
CA ALA A 435 9.38 2.08 15.47
C ALA A 435 8.73 0.70 15.52
N VAL A 436 7.39 0.65 15.36
CA VAL A 436 6.58 -0.57 15.30
C VAL A 436 5.70 -0.51 14.06
N ASP A 437 6.23 -1.00 12.94
CA ASP A 437 5.47 -1.11 11.68
C ASP A 437 4.92 -2.54 11.54
N PRO A 438 3.59 -2.71 11.44
CA PRO A 438 2.96 -4.04 11.43
C PRO A 438 3.28 -4.89 10.19
N VAL A 439 3.73 -4.29 9.10
CA VAL A 439 3.89 -4.99 7.81
C VAL A 439 5.21 -4.73 7.09
N THR A 440 5.89 -3.62 7.40
CA THR A 440 7.24 -3.32 6.91
C THR A 440 8.14 -2.98 8.11
N PRO A 441 8.50 -3.99 8.92
CA PRO A 441 9.26 -3.80 10.15
C PRO A 441 10.53 -2.99 9.94
N ARG A 442 10.85 -2.08 10.87
CA ARG A 442 12.02 -1.16 10.78
C ARG A 442 13.34 -1.84 10.41
N ARG A 443 13.47 -3.16 10.66
CA ARG A 443 14.63 -3.94 10.21
C ARG A 443 14.83 -3.89 8.69
N GLY A 444 13.73 -3.77 7.91
CA GLY A 444 13.77 -3.57 6.46
C GLY A 444 14.47 -2.26 6.09
N ALA A 445 14.16 -1.16 6.79
CA ALA A 445 14.81 0.13 6.58
C ALA A 445 16.31 0.06 6.84
N TYR A 446 16.74 -0.55 7.95
CA TYR A 446 18.17 -0.72 8.24
C TYR A 446 18.88 -1.65 7.24
N LYS A 447 18.23 -2.75 6.85
CA LYS A 447 18.76 -3.67 5.85
C LYS A 447 18.95 -2.97 4.50
N MET A 448 17.93 -2.30 4.01
CA MET A 448 18.00 -1.62 2.72
C MET A 448 18.92 -0.40 2.75
N SER A 449 18.96 0.35 3.85
CA SER A 449 19.92 1.44 4.03
C SER A 449 21.37 0.96 3.94
N SER A 450 21.69 -0.22 4.45
CA SER A 450 23.05 -0.76 4.40
C SER A 450 23.58 -1.07 2.98
N VAL A 451 22.68 -1.12 1.99
CA VAL A 451 23.02 -1.34 0.57
C VAL A 451 23.50 -0.04 -0.11
N PHE A 452 23.03 1.12 0.36
CA PHE A 452 23.29 2.41 -0.27
C PHE A 452 24.26 3.24 0.56
N GLU A 453 25.43 3.58 -0.02
CA GLU A 453 26.44 4.41 0.66
C GLU A 453 25.88 5.77 1.09
N ASP A 454 26.31 6.24 2.25
CA ASP A 454 25.95 7.53 2.84
C ASP A 454 24.45 7.73 3.14
N SER A 455 23.62 6.69 3.03
CA SER A 455 22.19 6.75 3.35
C SER A 455 21.97 6.80 4.88
N THR A 456 20.78 7.23 5.30
CA THR A 456 20.42 7.37 6.70
C THR A 456 19.01 6.83 6.95
N VAL A 457 18.77 6.28 8.16
CA VAL A 457 17.45 5.88 8.63
C VAL A 457 16.95 6.88 9.66
N LEU A 458 15.73 7.39 9.44
CA LEU A 458 14.97 8.22 10.38
C LEU A 458 13.86 7.38 10.99
N ILE A 459 13.82 7.28 12.31
CA ILE A 459 12.76 6.53 13.00
C ILE A 459 11.73 7.49 13.58
N GLN A 460 10.47 7.19 13.38
CA GLN A 460 9.35 7.78 14.12
C GLN A 460 8.97 6.84 15.24
N ASP A 461 9.04 7.29 16.50
CA ASP A 461 8.69 6.48 17.68
C ASP A 461 7.18 6.33 17.83
N SER A 462 6.60 5.65 16.87
CA SER A 462 5.17 5.42 16.74
C SER A 462 4.86 4.00 16.31
N VAL A 463 3.58 3.66 16.39
CA VAL A 463 2.99 2.44 15.84
C VAL A 463 2.19 2.78 14.60
N GLY A 464 2.27 1.92 13.59
CA GLY A 464 1.54 2.05 12.34
C GLY A 464 2.43 1.87 11.12
N HIS A 465 1.79 1.64 9.99
CA HIS A 465 2.50 1.40 8.74
C HIS A 465 3.08 2.69 8.19
N SER A 466 4.41 2.76 8.10
CA SER A 466 5.16 3.96 7.72
C SER A 466 5.01 5.15 8.70
N ALA A 467 5.74 6.23 8.51
CA ALA A 467 5.58 7.45 9.31
C ALA A 467 4.22 8.15 9.07
N ILE A 468 3.50 7.79 8.00
CA ILE A 468 2.15 8.31 7.71
C ILE A 468 1.11 7.74 8.68
N GLY A 469 1.35 6.57 9.26
CA GLY A 469 0.46 5.94 10.25
C GLY A 469 0.24 6.78 11.51
N SER A 470 1.15 7.73 11.77
CA SER A 470 1.07 8.71 12.85
C SER A 470 1.71 10.03 12.39
N LEU A 471 1.22 11.16 12.87
CA LEU A 471 1.76 12.46 12.45
C LEU A 471 2.93 12.88 13.32
N SER A 472 4.02 13.40 12.71
CA SER A 472 5.18 13.96 13.39
C SER A 472 5.75 15.18 12.66
N SER A 473 5.68 16.33 13.30
CA SER A 473 6.30 17.57 12.82
C SER A 473 7.84 17.44 12.76
N CYS A 474 8.43 16.57 13.57
CA CYS A 474 9.85 16.27 13.53
C CYS A 474 10.21 15.53 12.23
N VAL A 475 9.49 14.48 11.86
CA VAL A 475 9.67 13.78 10.57
C VAL A 475 9.48 14.74 9.41
N ALA A 476 8.40 15.52 9.42
CA ALA A 476 8.11 16.49 8.37
C ALA A 476 9.26 17.49 8.16
N ARG A 477 9.82 18.06 9.25
CA ARG A 477 10.97 18.98 9.16
C ARG A 477 12.22 18.32 8.57
N ASN A 478 12.55 17.09 8.96
CA ASN A 478 13.71 16.37 8.44
C ASN A 478 13.55 16.04 6.95
N VAL A 479 12.38 15.58 6.54
CA VAL A 479 12.05 15.31 5.12
C VAL A 479 12.11 16.60 4.31
N GLN A 480 11.56 17.71 4.80
CA GLN A 480 11.63 19.01 4.13
C GLN A 480 13.07 19.51 4.01
N ALA A 481 13.88 19.43 5.07
CA ALA A 481 15.29 19.82 5.03
C ALA A 481 16.08 18.99 4.01
N TYR A 482 15.79 17.69 3.91
CA TYR A 482 16.38 16.84 2.91
C TYR A 482 15.97 17.22 1.48
N TYR A 483 14.69 17.49 1.20
CA TYR A 483 14.25 17.91 -0.14
C TYR A 483 14.79 19.28 -0.52
N SER A 484 14.75 20.27 0.38
CA SER A 484 15.14 21.65 0.07
C SER A 484 16.67 21.80 0.01
N HIS A 485 17.42 21.16 0.91
CA HIS A 485 18.84 21.44 1.10
C HIS A 485 19.75 20.21 0.96
N GLY A 486 19.19 18.99 0.84
CA GLY A 486 19.96 17.75 0.85
C GLY A 486 20.51 17.37 2.21
N GLN A 487 20.00 17.97 3.26
CA GLN A 487 20.44 17.72 4.60
C GLN A 487 19.77 16.46 5.14
N LEU A 488 20.53 15.39 5.29
CA LEU A 488 20.09 14.20 5.98
C LEU A 488 20.01 14.47 7.49
N PRO A 489 19.06 13.82 8.21
CA PRO A 489 19.10 13.82 9.67
C PRO A 489 20.39 13.14 10.16
N PRO A 490 20.89 13.52 11.36
CA PRO A 490 21.97 12.78 12.00
C PRO A 490 21.63 11.28 12.12
N PRO A 491 22.62 10.38 12.08
CA PRO A 491 22.39 8.97 12.37
C PRO A 491 21.65 8.78 13.70
N ASP A 492 20.82 7.74 13.78
CA ASP A 492 20.04 7.40 14.96
C ASP A 492 19.05 8.48 15.43
N THR A 493 18.64 9.39 14.53
CA THR A 493 17.59 10.36 14.85
C THR A 493 16.26 9.64 15.05
N VAL A 494 15.62 9.88 16.19
CA VAL A 494 14.28 9.41 16.54
C VAL A 494 13.37 10.62 16.70
N CYS A 495 12.20 10.58 16.07
CA CYS A 495 11.17 11.61 16.12
C CYS A 495 9.95 11.10 16.88
N GLU A 496 9.47 11.87 17.84
CA GLU A 496 8.21 11.58 18.53
C GLU A 496 7.01 11.89 17.63
N PRO A 497 5.89 11.17 17.79
CA PRO A 497 4.63 11.53 17.18
C PRO A 497 4.00 12.74 17.87
N ASP A 498 3.32 13.60 17.10
CA ASP A 498 2.58 14.75 17.65
C ASP A 498 1.20 14.35 18.20
N VAL A 499 0.66 13.21 17.76
CA VAL A 499 -0.68 12.72 18.07
C VAL A 499 -0.64 11.22 18.35
N VAL A 500 -1.40 10.78 19.33
CA VAL A 500 -1.61 9.36 19.65
C VAL A 500 -3.09 8.98 19.46
N PRO A 501 -3.42 7.70 19.19
CA PRO A 501 -4.80 7.25 19.02
C PRO A 501 -5.70 7.62 20.22
N PHE A 502 -6.99 7.87 19.95
CA PHE A 502 -8.04 8.26 20.90
C PHE A 502 -7.86 9.63 21.57
N GLN A 503 -6.80 10.36 21.30
CA GLN A 503 -6.72 11.76 21.74
C GLN A 503 -7.49 12.65 20.75
N SER A 504 -8.26 13.59 21.28
CA SER A 504 -8.85 14.63 20.44
C SER A 504 -7.72 15.46 19.85
N ALA A 505 -7.51 15.35 18.55
CA ALA A 505 -6.67 16.30 17.85
C ALA A 505 -7.44 17.63 17.81
N ASP A 506 -7.03 18.61 18.60
CA ASP A 506 -7.42 19.99 18.40
C ASP A 506 -6.69 20.49 17.12
N TRP A 507 -7.21 20.08 15.96
CA TRP A 507 -6.82 20.68 14.70
C TRP A 507 -7.44 22.06 14.62
N ALA A 508 -6.73 23.07 15.10
CA ALA A 508 -7.06 24.46 14.89
C ALA A 508 -6.49 24.94 13.55
#